data_0808c2f6ccd3d0d9a51fa1d22e3b6cb9
#
_entry.id   0808c2f6ccd3d0d9a51fa1d22e3b6cb9
#
_cell.length_a   1.000
_cell.length_b   1.000
_cell.length_c   1.000
_cell.angle_alpha   90.00
_cell.angle_beta   90.00
_cell.angle_gamma   90.00
#
_symmetry.space_group_name_H-M   'P 1'
#
loop_
_entity.id
_entity.type
_entity.pdbx_description
1 polymer ?
#
loop_
_entity_poly.entity_id
_entity_poly.type
_entity_poly.pdbx_seq_one_letter_code
_entity_poly.pdbx_strand_id
1 'polypeptide(L)'
;MLEILNSIDSFIWGPPLMILLIGTGILMSVRLGLLQVMKLPKALQLIFTARSKGEGDVSSFQALCTALAATVGTGNIVGVATAIKLGGPGALLWMWLAAFFGMATKYSEGVLAVKYRTYDENGNASGGPMYYIEQGLGKKFKPLAVMFSIFGVMTACLGSGTFTQVNAITSIVNVSFGVSEYVVAAILTVLVAVVIIGGLQSIANVASKIVPFMAAVYVIATVSVLVFYADALPAAIKLVIDGAFNGTAVAGGFAGAGIMLAMRSGIARGIYSNESGLGSAPIVAAAAKTKWPAEQGLVSMTGTFIDTIIICTMTGLSIIVSGAWTGDLNGAALTEAAFASAFPAVAKYVLTGGLVLFAFTTIIGWSYYGERCAEYLFGVKCIMPYRIGYIILVGLGVFLKLEMIWIIADIVNGLMAIPNLIALLGLSGVVVAETKLYFEHWEKVHSRRKQLAEIREDLATENN
;
A
#
# COMPACT_ATOMS: atom_id res chain seq x y z
N MET A 1 -20.26 5.15 -22.70
CA MET A 1 -18.82 5.18 -22.30
C MET A 1 -18.64 4.65 -20.88
N LEU A 2 -19.35 5.14 -19.87
CA LEU A 2 -19.28 4.63 -18.49
C LEU A 2 -19.62 3.13 -18.38
N GLU A 3 -20.64 2.65 -19.07
CA GLU A 3 -21.01 1.22 -19.10
C GLU A 3 -19.88 0.32 -19.64
N ILE A 4 -19.20 0.77 -20.69
CA ILE A 4 -18.06 0.04 -21.26
C ILE A 4 -16.91 -0.01 -20.27
N LEU A 5 -16.58 1.12 -19.63
CA LEU A 5 -15.54 1.17 -18.61
C LEU A 5 -15.86 0.28 -17.40
N ASN A 6 -17.11 0.31 -16.92
CA ASN A 6 -17.58 -0.57 -15.85
C ASN A 6 -17.50 -2.06 -16.21
N SER A 7 -17.76 -2.40 -17.48
CA SER A 7 -17.64 -3.77 -17.97
C SER A 7 -16.19 -4.22 -18.01
N ILE A 8 -15.28 -3.35 -18.45
CA ILE A 8 -13.83 -3.60 -18.46
C ILE A 8 -13.30 -3.75 -17.03
N ASP A 9 -13.67 -2.85 -16.14
CA ASP A 9 -13.29 -2.90 -14.72
C ASP A 9 -13.76 -4.20 -14.07
N SER A 10 -15.02 -4.57 -14.29
CA SER A 10 -15.60 -5.81 -13.78
C SER A 10 -14.93 -7.07 -14.31
N PHE A 11 -14.43 -7.03 -15.55
CA PHE A 11 -13.66 -8.11 -16.13
C PHE A 11 -12.26 -8.21 -15.54
N ILE A 12 -11.56 -7.08 -15.42
CA ILE A 12 -10.18 -7.03 -14.88
C ILE A 12 -10.18 -7.45 -13.42
N TRP A 13 -11.03 -6.84 -12.57
CA TRP A 13 -11.17 -7.21 -11.15
C TRP A 13 -12.10 -8.41 -10.93
N GLY A 14 -12.30 -9.19 -11.97
CA GLY A 14 -13.01 -10.45 -11.93
C GLY A 14 -12.19 -11.58 -11.31
N PRO A 15 -12.77 -12.82 -11.28
CA PRO A 15 -12.12 -13.98 -10.70
C PRO A 15 -10.70 -14.25 -11.18
N PRO A 16 -10.32 -14.05 -12.47
CA PRO A 16 -8.96 -14.36 -12.92
C PRO A 16 -7.87 -13.57 -12.20
N LEU A 17 -8.03 -12.25 -12.08
CA LEU A 17 -7.03 -11.42 -11.39
C LEU A 17 -7.04 -11.68 -9.87
N MET A 18 -8.20 -11.86 -9.27
CA MET A 18 -8.30 -12.18 -7.83
C MET A 18 -7.63 -13.52 -7.51
N ILE A 19 -7.84 -14.55 -8.35
CA ILE A 19 -7.17 -15.84 -8.21
C ILE A 19 -5.65 -15.67 -8.36
N LEU A 20 -5.22 -14.89 -9.33
CA LEU A 20 -3.79 -14.63 -9.56
C LEU A 20 -3.15 -13.90 -8.36
N LEU A 21 -3.80 -12.87 -7.82
CA LEU A 21 -3.32 -12.10 -6.66
C LEU A 21 -3.25 -12.96 -5.39
N ILE A 22 -4.35 -13.56 -5.01
CA ILE A 22 -4.44 -14.39 -3.80
C ILE A 22 -3.63 -15.68 -3.97
N GLY A 23 -3.71 -16.33 -5.13
CA GLY A 23 -2.96 -17.54 -5.46
C GLY A 23 -1.45 -17.33 -5.39
N THR A 24 -0.95 -16.20 -5.91
CA THR A 24 0.48 -15.83 -5.77
C THR A 24 0.85 -15.66 -4.30
N GLY A 25 0.01 -14.96 -3.52
CA GLY A 25 0.24 -14.78 -2.09
C GLY A 25 0.24 -16.10 -1.30
N ILE A 26 -0.67 -17.01 -1.60
CA ILE A 26 -0.71 -18.38 -1.01
C ILE A 26 0.56 -19.13 -1.41
N LEU A 27 0.91 -19.16 -2.69
CA LEU A 27 2.12 -19.85 -3.16
C LEU A 27 3.37 -19.33 -2.46
N MET A 28 3.52 -18.02 -2.35
CA MET A 28 4.66 -17.42 -1.66
C MET A 28 4.64 -17.75 -0.15
N SER A 29 3.48 -17.69 0.50
CA SER A 29 3.33 -18.04 1.90
C SER A 29 3.77 -19.49 2.18
N VAL A 30 3.35 -20.44 1.33
CA VAL A 30 3.74 -21.86 1.45
C VAL A 30 5.23 -22.05 1.17
N ARG A 31 5.75 -21.49 0.08
CA ARG A 31 7.17 -21.63 -0.29
C ARG A 31 8.14 -21.01 0.72
N LEU A 32 7.71 -19.97 1.41
CA LEU A 32 8.48 -19.27 2.43
C LEU A 32 8.21 -19.79 3.85
N GLY A 33 7.39 -20.82 4.02
CA GLY A 33 7.09 -21.42 5.33
C GLY A 33 6.37 -20.45 6.26
N LEU A 34 5.34 -19.72 5.78
CA LEU A 34 4.58 -18.72 6.53
C LEU A 34 5.48 -17.64 7.17
N LEU A 35 6.50 -17.20 6.42
CA LEU A 35 7.49 -16.22 6.87
C LEU A 35 6.83 -14.96 7.44
N GLN A 36 5.72 -14.51 6.86
CA GLN A 36 4.96 -13.34 7.32
C GLN A 36 4.43 -13.46 8.75
N VAL A 37 4.30 -14.68 9.28
CA VAL A 37 3.95 -14.94 10.68
C VAL A 37 5.22 -15.14 11.51
N MET A 38 6.07 -16.09 11.08
CA MET A 38 7.24 -16.53 11.83
C MET A 38 8.30 -15.44 12.01
N LYS A 39 8.41 -14.54 11.05
CA LYS A 39 9.45 -13.49 11.04
C LYS A 39 8.90 -12.07 11.20
N LEU A 40 7.58 -11.90 11.46
CA LEU A 40 6.99 -10.59 11.70
C LEU A 40 7.64 -9.80 12.85
N PRO A 41 7.93 -10.40 14.03
CA PRO A 41 8.60 -9.68 15.10
C PRO A 41 9.98 -9.14 14.67
N LYS A 42 10.75 -9.95 13.92
CA LYS A 42 12.03 -9.53 13.37
C LYS A 42 11.86 -8.41 12.33
N ALA A 43 10.86 -8.50 11.48
CA ALA A 43 10.58 -7.48 10.47
C ALA A 43 10.23 -6.13 11.11
N LEU A 44 9.38 -6.13 12.15
CA LEU A 44 9.06 -4.93 12.92
C LEU A 44 10.30 -4.34 13.63
N GLN A 45 11.16 -5.18 14.18
CA GLN A 45 12.42 -4.74 14.76
C GLN A 45 13.32 -4.07 13.71
N LEU A 46 13.39 -4.62 12.50
CA LEU A 46 14.24 -4.11 11.42
C LEU A 46 13.82 -2.70 10.97
N ILE A 47 12.56 -2.30 11.11
CA ILE A 47 12.12 -0.93 10.80
C ILE A 47 12.99 0.11 11.50
N PHE A 48 13.36 -0.15 12.76
CA PHE A 48 14.12 0.78 13.60
C PHE A 48 15.60 0.44 13.72
N THR A 49 16.00 -0.80 13.44
CA THR A 49 17.36 -1.28 13.67
C THR A 49 18.13 -1.58 12.39
N ALA A 50 17.47 -1.58 11.22
CA ALA A 50 18.16 -1.76 9.95
C ALA A 50 19.22 -0.68 9.78
N ARG A 51 20.49 -1.09 9.85
CA ARG A 51 21.60 -0.19 9.63
C ARG A 51 21.66 0.13 8.15
N SER A 52 21.62 1.41 7.80
CA SER A 52 21.77 1.92 6.42
C SER A 52 23.18 1.64 5.86
N LYS A 53 23.62 0.39 5.93
CA LYS A 53 24.92 -0.08 5.45
C LYS A 53 24.70 -0.89 4.18
N GLY A 54 25.05 -0.31 3.07
CA GLY A 54 24.91 -0.94 1.75
C GLY A 54 24.72 0.11 0.68
N GLU A 55 24.60 -0.35 -0.53
CA GLU A 55 24.28 0.48 -1.69
C GLU A 55 22.80 0.85 -1.69
N GLY A 56 22.45 2.00 -2.23
CA GLY A 56 21.11 2.57 -2.30
C GLY A 56 21.09 4.06 -1.96
N ASP A 57 19.94 4.71 -2.16
CA ASP A 57 19.83 6.18 -2.06
C ASP A 57 19.25 6.63 -0.71
N VAL A 58 18.32 5.83 -0.14
CA VAL A 58 17.59 6.16 1.09
C VAL A 58 17.70 5.03 2.12
N SER A 59 17.48 5.32 3.41
CA SER A 59 17.45 4.26 4.43
C SER A 59 16.26 3.31 4.22
N SER A 60 16.33 2.09 4.76
CA SER A 60 15.21 1.13 4.71
C SER A 60 13.94 1.69 5.37
N PHE A 61 14.09 2.48 6.44
CA PHE A 61 12.99 3.20 7.08
C PHE A 61 12.37 4.25 6.16
N GLN A 62 13.20 5.06 5.48
CA GLN A 62 12.72 6.05 4.51
C GLN A 62 12.05 5.39 3.31
N ALA A 63 12.60 4.28 2.81
CA ALA A 63 11.96 3.50 1.75
C ALA A 63 10.58 2.94 2.18
N LEU A 64 10.49 2.41 3.42
CA LEU A 64 9.20 1.97 3.98
C LEU A 64 8.21 3.13 4.12
N CYS A 65 8.64 4.27 4.69
CA CYS A 65 7.77 5.43 4.83
C CYS A 65 7.32 5.98 3.47
N THR A 66 8.18 5.94 2.44
CA THR A 66 7.79 6.34 1.08
C THR A 66 6.81 5.34 0.46
N ALA A 67 6.99 4.03 0.70
CA ALA A 67 6.01 3.03 0.30
C ALA A 67 4.67 3.21 1.04
N LEU A 68 4.70 3.45 2.35
CA LEU A 68 3.51 3.74 3.14
C LEU A 68 2.86 5.08 2.74
N ALA A 69 3.64 6.08 2.32
CA ALA A 69 3.10 7.32 1.78
C ALA A 69 2.23 7.07 0.55
N ALA A 70 2.64 6.15 -0.33
CA ALA A 70 1.87 5.78 -1.52
C ALA A 70 0.63 4.93 -1.17
N THR A 71 0.73 4.03 -0.18
CA THR A 71 -0.32 3.06 0.16
C THR A 71 -1.34 3.58 1.16
N VAL A 72 -0.89 4.27 2.23
CA VAL A 72 -1.79 4.85 3.25
C VAL A 72 -2.40 6.14 2.70
N GLY A 73 -3.55 5.99 2.08
CA GLY A 73 -4.24 7.04 1.32
C GLY A 73 -5.77 6.99 1.47
N THR A 74 -6.45 7.39 0.41
CA THR A 74 -7.92 7.28 0.34
C THR A 74 -8.42 5.85 0.49
N GLY A 75 -7.61 4.85 0.15
CA GLY A 75 -7.94 3.42 0.30
C GLY A 75 -8.31 3.04 1.74
N ASN A 76 -7.57 3.53 2.72
CA ASN A 76 -7.76 3.19 4.14
C ASN A 76 -8.99 3.83 4.77
N ILE A 77 -9.51 4.91 4.22
CA ILE A 77 -10.68 5.63 4.71
C ILE A 77 -11.88 5.40 3.80
N VAL A 78 -11.79 5.85 2.56
CA VAL A 78 -12.86 5.77 1.55
C VAL A 78 -13.03 4.34 1.05
N GLY A 79 -11.93 3.65 0.75
CA GLY A 79 -11.93 2.28 0.23
C GLY A 79 -12.54 1.28 1.22
N VAL A 80 -12.15 1.34 2.49
CA VAL A 80 -12.70 0.48 3.55
C VAL A 80 -14.19 0.73 3.73
N ALA A 81 -14.61 1.99 3.80
CA ALA A 81 -16.02 2.36 3.92
C ALA A 81 -16.84 1.83 2.74
N THR A 82 -16.32 1.99 1.51
CA THR A 82 -16.94 1.47 0.29
C THR A 82 -17.03 -0.06 0.29
N ALA A 83 -15.96 -0.76 0.75
CA ALA A 83 -15.98 -2.22 0.86
C ALA A 83 -17.08 -2.72 1.81
N ILE A 84 -17.21 -2.09 2.98
CA ILE A 84 -18.23 -2.45 3.97
C ILE A 84 -19.63 -2.07 3.47
N LYS A 85 -19.78 -0.93 2.80
CA LYS A 85 -21.06 -0.50 2.24
C LYS A 85 -21.59 -1.45 1.16
N LEU A 86 -20.70 -1.93 0.29
CA LEU A 86 -21.04 -2.85 -0.80
C LEU A 86 -21.14 -4.31 -0.35
N GLY A 87 -20.17 -4.77 0.40
CA GLY A 87 -20.00 -6.19 0.77
C GLY A 87 -20.47 -6.53 2.19
N GLY A 88 -20.97 -5.54 2.95
CA GLY A 88 -21.29 -5.71 4.36
C GLY A 88 -20.06 -5.85 5.24
N PRO A 89 -20.23 -6.05 6.57
CA PRO A 89 -19.15 -6.22 7.53
C PRO A 89 -18.17 -7.35 7.17
N GLY A 90 -18.64 -8.41 6.51
CA GLY A 90 -17.83 -9.54 6.05
C GLY A 90 -16.72 -9.16 5.08
N ALA A 91 -16.83 -8.05 4.37
CA ALA A 91 -15.76 -7.54 3.50
C ALA A 91 -14.45 -7.30 4.27
N LEU A 92 -14.52 -6.94 5.55
CA LEU A 92 -13.34 -6.71 6.37
C LEU A 92 -12.53 -8.00 6.60
N LEU A 93 -13.17 -9.16 6.79
CA LEU A 93 -12.46 -10.45 6.90
C LEU A 93 -11.72 -10.79 5.60
N TRP A 94 -12.35 -10.59 4.46
CA TRP A 94 -11.72 -10.83 3.15
C TRP A 94 -10.56 -9.87 2.88
N MET A 95 -10.64 -8.66 3.39
CA MET A 95 -9.53 -7.69 3.38
C MET A 95 -8.35 -8.19 4.23
N TRP A 96 -8.61 -8.75 5.43
CA TRP A 96 -7.57 -9.35 6.28
C TRP A 96 -6.90 -10.55 5.61
N LEU A 97 -7.68 -11.42 4.97
CA LEU A 97 -7.12 -12.58 4.25
C LEU A 97 -6.26 -12.14 3.07
N ALA A 98 -6.72 -11.14 2.31
CA ALA A 98 -5.93 -10.57 1.22
C ALA A 98 -4.62 -9.96 1.72
N ALA A 99 -4.64 -9.23 2.84
CA ALA A 99 -3.44 -8.67 3.45
C ALA A 99 -2.50 -9.74 4.01
N PHE A 100 -3.03 -10.77 4.65
CA PHE A 100 -2.25 -11.87 5.20
C PHE A 100 -1.39 -12.54 4.13
N PHE A 101 -1.99 -12.92 3.00
CA PHE A 101 -1.26 -13.47 1.86
C PHE A 101 -0.46 -12.40 1.11
N GLY A 102 -0.97 -11.19 1.06
CA GLY A 102 -0.31 -10.02 0.48
C GLY A 102 1.02 -9.67 1.15
N MET A 103 1.18 -9.92 2.45
CA MET A 103 2.46 -9.74 3.15
C MET A 103 3.58 -10.60 2.55
N ALA A 104 3.31 -11.86 2.20
CA ALA A 104 4.30 -12.74 1.55
C ALA A 104 4.60 -12.28 0.12
N THR A 105 3.60 -11.77 -0.59
CA THR A 105 3.77 -11.15 -1.91
C THR A 105 4.67 -9.91 -1.80
N LYS A 106 4.38 -8.99 -0.88
CA LYS A 106 5.14 -7.77 -0.64
C LYS A 106 6.58 -8.05 -0.22
N TYR A 107 6.79 -9.09 0.60
CA TYR A 107 8.11 -9.61 0.91
C TYR A 107 8.88 -9.98 -0.35
N SER A 108 8.24 -10.78 -1.21
CA SER A 108 8.85 -11.28 -2.45
C SER A 108 9.18 -10.15 -3.43
N GLU A 109 8.29 -9.17 -3.56
CA GLU A 109 8.50 -7.93 -4.31
C GLU A 109 9.74 -7.17 -3.82
N GLY A 110 9.88 -7.00 -2.50
CA GLY A 110 11.01 -6.31 -1.88
C GLY A 110 12.34 -7.06 -2.09
N VAL A 111 12.33 -8.40 -2.01
CA VAL A 111 13.50 -9.25 -2.31
C VAL A 111 13.96 -9.05 -3.75
N LEU A 112 13.05 -9.19 -4.71
CA LEU A 112 13.37 -9.08 -6.13
C LEU A 112 13.80 -7.67 -6.51
N ALA A 113 13.20 -6.65 -5.91
CA ALA A 113 13.54 -5.25 -6.13
C ALA A 113 15.03 -4.96 -5.83
N VAL A 114 15.52 -5.45 -4.70
CA VAL A 114 16.93 -5.26 -4.31
C VAL A 114 17.85 -6.20 -5.08
N LYS A 115 17.44 -7.43 -5.34
CA LYS A 115 18.23 -8.42 -6.09
C LYS A 115 18.56 -7.97 -7.50
N TYR A 116 17.59 -7.35 -8.19
CA TYR A 116 17.70 -6.95 -9.60
C TYR A 116 17.71 -5.42 -9.79
N ARG A 117 18.10 -4.67 -8.75
CA ARG A 117 18.30 -3.23 -8.90
C ARG A 117 19.49 -2.91 -9.78
N THR A 118 19.39 -1.79 -10.48
CA THR A 118 20.43 -1.19 -11.30
C THR A 118 20.70 0.24 -10.83
N TYR A 119 21.63 0.91 -11.49
CA TYR A 119 21.90 2.31 -11.27
C TYR A 119 21.73 3.06 -12.57
N ASP A 120 21.08 4.23 -12.50
CA ASP A 120 20.91 5.11 -13.63
C ASP A 120 22.23 5.82 -14.00
N GLU A 121 22.22 6.62 -15.09
CA GLU A 121 23.38 7.39 -15.55
C GLU A 121 23.84 8.43 -14.51
N ASN A 122 22.99 8.81 -13.56
CA ASN A 122 23.32 9.72 -12.46
C ASN A 122 23.79 9.00 -11.19
N GLY A 123 23.87 7.67 -11.21
CA GLY A 123 24.26 6.84 -10.08
C GLY A 123 23.13 6.59 -9.05
N ASN A 124 21.87 6.93 -9.35
CA ASN A 124 20.76 6.64 -8.47
C ASN A 124 20.27 5.20 -8.66
N ALA A 125 19.84 4.57 -7.59
CA ALA A 125 19.28 3.23 -7.63
C ALA A 125 17.93 3.21 -8.37
N SER A 126 17.83 2.33 -9.36
CA SER A 126 16.62 2.06 -10.13
C SER A 126 16.26 0.59 -10.06
N GLY A 127 15.00 0.27 -9.83
CA GLY A 127 14.53 -1.11 -9.72
C GLY A 127 13.01 -1.19 -9.74
N GLY A 128 12.50 -2.37 -9.48
CA GLY A 128 11.07 -2.65 -9.53
C GLY A 128 10.72 -3.71 -10.58
N PRO A 129 9.42 -3.95 -10.83
CA PRO A 129 9.00 -5.02 -11.74
C PRO A 129 9.61 -4.97 -13.12
N MET A 130 9.74 -3.80 -13.74
CA MET A 130 10.33 -3.66 -15.06
C MET A 130 11.75 -4.23 -15.13
N TYR A 131 12.54 -4.06 -14.06
CA TYR A 131 13.92 -4.55 -14.01
C TYR A 131 13.99 -6.05 -13.69
N TYR A 132 13.26 -6.56 -12.69
CA TYR A 132 13.33 -7.98 -12.41
C TYR A 132 12.57 -8.85 -13.42
N ILE A 133 11.63 -8.29 -14.19
CA ILE A 133 11.06 -8.96 -15.35
C ILE A 133 12.12 -9.12 -16.44
N GLU A 134 12.79 -8.04 -16.85
CA GLU A 134 13.76 -8.09 -17.95
C GLU A 134 15.02 -8.86 -17.57
N GLN A 135 15.55 -8.67 -16.37
CA GLN A 135 16.81 -9.30 -15.93
C GLN A 135 16.59 -10.70 -15.34
N GLY A 136 15.53 -10.89 -14.57
CA GLY A 136 15.27 -12.14 -13.85
C GLY A 136 14.62 -13.21 -14.75
N LEU A 137 13.60 -12.85 -15.52
CA LEU A 137 12.96 -13.77 -16.48
C LEU A 137 13.71 -13.82 -17.83
N GLY A 138 14.52 -12.79 -18.12
CA GLY A 138 15.32 -12.69 -19.33
C GLY A 138 14.73 -11.75 -20.39
N LYS A 139 15.58 -11.37 -21.37
CA LYS A 139 15.25 -10.36 -22.40
C LYS A 139 14.00 -10.66 -23.23
N LYS A 140 13.57 -11.91 -23.31
CA LYS A 140 12.34 -12.33 -24.01
C LYS A 140 11.08 -11.72 -23.36
N PHE A 141 11.15 -11.41 -22.06
CA PHE A 141 10.04 -10.82 -21.29
C PHE A 141 10.07 -9.29 -21.25
N LYS A 142 10.98 -8.63 -22.00
CA LYS A 142 11.02 -7.18 -22.11
C LYS A 142 9.67 -6.53 -22.47
N PRO A 143 8.84 -7.07 -23.38
CA PRO A 143 7.51 -6.52 -23.62
C PRO A 143 6.63 -6.47 -22.39
N LEU A 144 6.75 -7.45 -21.47
CA LEU A 144 6.02 -7.49 -20.22
C LEU A 144 6.51 -6.38 -19.26
N ALA A 145 7.82 -6.12 -19.23
CA ALA A 145 8.43 -5.03 -18.45
C ALA A 145 7.99 -3.64 -18.97
N VAL A 146 7.95 -3.46 -20.29
CA VAL A 146 7.43 -2.24 -20.94
C VAL A 146 5.94 -2.05 -20.62
N MET A 147 5.14 -3.12 -20.70
CA MET A 147 3.72 -3.09 -20.36
C MET A 147 3.50 -2.66 -18.89
N PHE A 148 4.26 -3.22 -17.94
CA PHE A 148 4.23 -2.79 -16.54
C PHE A 148 4.53 -1.30 -16.42
N SER A 149 5.59 -0.81 -17.08
CA SER A 149 6.00 0.59 -16.98
C SER A 149 4.98 1.56 -17.57
N ILE A 150 4.33 1.19 -18.70
CA ILE A 150 3.24 2.00 -19.28
C ILE A 150 2.08 2.11 -18.29
N PHE A 151 1.63 0.99 -17.72
CA PHE A 151 0.55 1.02 -16.73
C PHE A 151 0.96 1.73 -15.44
N GLY A 152 2.23 1.63 -15.02
CA GLY A 152 2.77 2.36 -13.88
C GLY A 152 2.71 3.89 -14.07
N VAL A 153 3.10 4.38 -15.25
CA VAL A 153 2.96 5.80 -15.59
C VAL A 153 1.48 6.21 -15.63
N MET A 154 0.62 5.39 -16.25
CA MET A 154 -0.82 5.69 -16.31
C MET A 154 -1.45 5.72 -14.92
N THR A 155 -1.13 4.78 -14.05
CA THR A 155 -1.62 4.74 -12.66
C THR A 155 -1.16 5.97 -11.87
N ALA A 156 0.10 6.36 -12.00
CA ALA A 156 0.64 7.54 -11.35
C ALA A 156 -0.04 8.82 -11.84
N CYS A 157 -0.16 8.99 -13.15
CA CYS A 157 -0.61 10.25 -13.76
C CYS A 157 -2.13 10.39 -13.85
N LEU A 158 -2.85 9.30 -14.14
CA LEU A 158 -4.29 9.32 -14.46
C LEU A 158 -5.15 8.58 -13.45
N GLY A 159 -4.52 7.79 -12.57
CA GLY A 159 -5.21 6.88 -11.67
C GLY A 159 -5.11 7.26 -10.20
N SER A 160 -4.88 6.23 -9.39
CA SER A 160 -4.82 6.32 -7.92
C SER A 160 -3.69 7.21 -7.40
N GLY A 161 -2.66 7.49 -8.21
CA GLY A 161 -1.53 8.34 -7.82
C GLY A 161 -1.84 9.84 -7.80
N THR A 162 -2.78 10.32 -8.63
CA THR A 162 -3.02 11.77 -8.79
C THR A 162 -4.48 12.12 -8.64
N PHE A 163 -5.31 11.81 -9.64
CA PHE A 163 -6.64 12.37 -9.76
C PHE A 163 -7.59 11.97 -8.64
N THR A 164 -7.57 10.71 -8.22
CA THR A 164 -8.42 10.24 -7.10
C THR A 164 -8.07 10.95 -5.80
N GLN A 165 -6.79 11.22 -5.56
CA GLN A 165 -6.30 11.89 -4.35
C GLN A 165 -6.61 13.38 -4.37
N VAL A 166 -6.35 14.07 -5.51
CA VAL A 166 -6.67 15.49 -5.68
C VAL A 166 -8.16 15.72 -5.46
N ASN A 167 -9.00 14.91 -6.09
CA ASN A 167 -10.43 15.02 -5.94
C ASN A 167 -10.89 14.77 -4.50
N ALA A 168 -10.34 13.75 -3.82
CA ALA A 168 -10.66 13.49 -2.42
C ALA A 168 -10.29 14.67 -1.51
N ILE A 169 -9.10 15.28 -1.70
CA ILE A 169 -8.67 16.46 -0.92
C ILE A 169 -9.58 17.66 -1.18
N THR A 170 -9.78 18.02 -2.46
CA THR A 170 -10.53 19.22 -2.82
C THR A 170 -11.99 19.13 -2.37
N SER A 171 -12.62 17.97 -2.55
CA SER A 171 -14.00 17.71 -2.15
C SER A 171 -14.16 17.73 -0.63
N ILE A 172 -13.32 17.03 0.14
CA ILE A 172 -13.47 16.99 1.60
C ILE A 172 -13.24 18.35 2.24
N VAL A 173 -12.27 19.14 1.75
CA VAL A 173 -12.00 20.49 2.26
C VAL A 173 -13.13 21.45 1.88
N ASN A 174 -13.70 21.35 0.68
CA ASN A 174 -14.86 22.13 0.28
C ASN A 174 -16.08 21.82 1.15
N VAL A 175 -16.44 20.54 1.31
CA VAL A 175 -17.58 20.11 2.15
C VAL A 175 -17.36 20.50 3.61
N SER A 176 -16.14 20.34 4.12
CA SER A 176 -15.86 20.60 5.53
C SER A 176 -15.74 22.06 5.88
N PHE A 177 -15.14 22.89 5.03
CA PHE A 177 -14.77 24.28 5.36
C PHE A 177 -15.32 25.32 4.39
N GLY A 178 -16.01 24.92 3.32
CA GLY A 178 -16.54 25.84 2.30
C GLY A 178 -15.46 26.48 1.44
N VAL A 179 -14.23 25.98 1.47
CA VAL A 179 -13.13 26.51 0.63
C VAL A 179 -13.29 26.01 -0.79
N SER A 180 -13.15 26.93 -1.76
CA SER A 180 -13.26 26.58 -3.19
C SER A 180 -12.26 25.48 -3.57
N GLU A 181 -12.73 24.45 -4.27
CA GLU A 181 -11.92 23.32 -4.75
C GLU A 181 -10.72 23.79 -5.60
N TYR A 182 -10.89 24.86 -6.39
CA TYR A 182 -9.82 25.45 -7.20
C TYR A 182 -8.69 26.06 -6.35
N VAL A 183 -9.04 26.72 -5.24
CA VAL A 183 -8.06 27.28 -4.30
C VAL A 183 -7.29 26.14 -3.62
N VAL A 184 -8.00 25.10 -3.20
CA VAL A 184 -7.37 23.92 -2.59
C VAL A 184 -6.43 23.23 -3.58
N ALA A 185 -6.86 23.05 -4.84
CA ALA A 185 -6.03 22.44 -5.88
C ALA A 185 -4.78 23.29 -6.19
N ALA A 186 -4.90 24.61 -6.22
CA ALA A 186 -3.75 25.49 -6.43
C ALA A 186 -2.72 25.37 -5.30
N ILE A 187 -3.15 25.40 -4.04
CA ILE A 187 -2.29 25.22 -2.86
C ILE A 187 -1.63 23.86 -2.90
N LEU A 188 -2.42 22.80 -3.16
CA LEU A 188 -1.93 21.44 -3.26
C LEU A 188 -0.84 21.29 -4.34
N THR A 189 -1.07 21.89 -5.52
CA THR A 189 -0.11 21.87 -6.63
C THR A 189 1.23 22.48 -6.23
N VAL A 190 1.22 23.62 -5.53
CA VAL A 190 2.45 24.26 -5.04
C VAL A 190 3.16 23.38 -4.02
N LEU A 191 2.43 22.81 -3.05
CA LEU A 191 3.01 21.93 -2.03
C LEU A 191 3.63 20.66 -2.65
N VAL A 192 2.95 20.04 -3.60
CA VAL A 192 3.45 18.89 -4.33
C VAL A 192 4.70 19.26 -5.15
N ALA A 193 4.68 20.40 -5.85
CA ALA A 193 5.82 20.86 -6.64
C ALA A 193 7.08 21.05 -5.78
N VAL A 194 6.97 21.68 -4.62
CA VAL A 194 8.09 21.90 -3.69
C VAL A 194 8.73 20.57 -3.27
N VAL A 195 7.92 19.51 -3.09
CA VAL A 195 8.43 18.21 -2.64
C VAL A 195 9.04 17.41 -3.79
N ILE A 196 8.32 17.28 -4.93
CA ILE A 196 8.73 16.34 -5.99
C ILE A 196 9.87 16.85 -6.86
N ILE A 197 10.08 18.19 -6.99
CA ILE A 197 11.23 18.74 -7.71
C ILE A 197 12.54 18.27 -7.11
N GLY A 198 12.62 18.12 -5.78
CA GLY A 198 13.79 17.59 -5.08
C GLY A 198 14.01 16.07 -5.20
N GLY A 199 13.15 15.35 -5.93
CA GLY A 199 13.26 13.92 -6.21
C GLY A 199 13.11 13.03 -4.97
N LEU A 200 13.63 11.78 -5.07
CA LEU A 200 13.46 10.75 -4.05
C LEU A 200 13.88 11.20 -2.65
N GLN A 201 15.02 11.90 -2.53
CA GLN A 201 15.52 12.36 -1.23
C GLN A 201 14.54 13.31 -0.53
N SER A 202 13.95 14.25 -1.27
CA SER A 202 12.93 15.17 -0.76
C SER A 202 11.66 14.42 -0.36
N ILE A 203 11.16 13.56 -1.24
CA ILE A 203 9.97 12.74 -1.01
C ILE A 203 10.16 11.87 0.24
N ALA A 204 11.28 11.16 0.34
CA ALA A 204 11.59 10.27 1.46
C ALA A 204 11.75 11.03 2.80
N ASN A 205 12.33 12.23 2.76
CA ASN A 205 12.46 13.09 3.95
C ASN A 205 11.09 13.59 4.44
N VAL A 206 10.20 13.95 3.54
CA VAL A 206 8.82 14.38 3.87
C VAL A 206 8.02 13.18 4.37
N ALA A 207 8.03 12.06 3.63
CA ALA A 207 7.31 10.84 3.97
C ALA A 207 7.73 10.29 5.34
N SER A 208 9.04 10.25 5.65
CA SER A 208 9.54 9.72 6.93
C SER A 208 9.13 10.54 8.16
N LYS A 209 8.65 11.76 7.98
CA LYS A 209 8.11 12.61 9.05
C LYS A 209 6.59 12.56 9.10
N ILE A 210 5.93 12.72 7.94
CA ILE A 210 4.48 12.83 7.87
C ILE A 210 3.82 11.47 8.12
N VAL A 211 4.31 10.39 7.52
CA VAL A 211 3.65 9.07 7.58
C VAL A 211 3.54 8.53 9.02
N PRO A 212 4.61 8.48 9.84
CA PRO A 212 4.47 8.03 11.21
C PRO A 212 3.54 8.93 12.05
N PHE A 213 3.59 10.25 11.83
CA PHE A 213 2.73 11.20 12.52
C PHE A 213 1.25 10.99 12.16
N MET A 214 0.92 10.96 10.85
CA MET A 214 -0.46 10.79 10.41
C MET A 214 -1.04 9.43 10.83
N ALA A 215 -0.24 8.36 10.74
CA ALA A 215 -0.65 7.03 11.19
C ALA A 215 -0.92 7.00 12.69
N ALA A 216 -0.06 7.60 13.51
CA ALA A 216 -0.24 7.67 14.95
C ALA A 216 -1.51 8.45 15.32
N VAL A 217 -1.73 9.63 14.73
CA VAL A 217 -2.94 10.44 14.99
C VAL A 217 -4.20 9.66 14.60
N TYR A 218 -4.18 9.02 13.42
CA TYR A 218 -5.33 8.26 12.94
C TYR A 218 -5.62 7.03 13.81
N VAL A 219 -4.59 6.28 14.22
CA VAL A 219 -4.74 5.13 15.13
C VAL A 219 -5.27 5.58 16.50
N ILE A 220 -4.76 6.66 17.05
CA ILE A 220 -5.27 7.20 18.32
C ILE A 220 -6.76 7.56 18.18
N ALA A 221 -7.14 8.24 17.12
CA ALA A 221 -8.52 8.63 16.90
C ALA A 221 -9.46 7.42 16.74
N THR A 222 -9.06 6.42 15.94
CA THR A 222 -9.84 5.20 15.75
C THR A 222 -9.92 4.35 17.01
N VAL A 223 -8.82 4.20 17.75
CA VAL A 223 -8.81 3.51 19.05
C VAL A 223 -9.76 4.20 20.03
N SER A 224 -9.80 5.53 20.03
CA SER A 224 -10.75 6.28 20.88
C SER A 224 -12.21 5.94 20.54
N VAL A 225 -12.55 5.81 19.26
CA VAL A 225 -13.89 5.34 18.82
C VAL A 225 -14.16 3.91 19.31
N LEU A 226 -13.19 3.00 19.14
CA LEU A 226 -13.34 1.60 19.58
C LEU A 226 -13.46 1.47 21.09
N VAL A 227 -12.75 2.30 21.88
CA VAL A 227 -12.88 2.35 23.34
C VAL A 227 -14.25 2.88 23.73
N PHE A 228 -14.78 3.89 23.03
CA PHE A 228 -16.12 4.42 23.29
C PHE A 228 -17.20 3.35 23.06
N TYR A 229 -17.01 2.48 22.07
CA TYR A 229 -17.92 1.36 21.76
C TYR A 229 -17.38 0.00 22.22
N ALA A 230 -16.58 -0.07 23.29
CA ALA A 230 -15.93 -1.31 23.71
C ALA A 230 -16.89 -2.49 23.92
N ASP A 231 -18.07 -2.23 24.48
CA ASP A 231 -19.12 -3.23 24.73
C ASP A 231 -19.71 -3.83 23.42
N ALA A 232 -19.69 -3.06 22.32
CA ALA A 232 -20.18 -3.50 21.02
C ALA A 232 -19.10 -4.26 20.21
N LEU A 233 -17.84 -4.19 20.60
CA LEU A 233 -16.72 -4.74 19.83
C LEU A 233 -16.80 -6.28 19.62
N PRO A 234 -17.14 -7.11 20.64
CA PRO A 234 -17.31 -8.55 20.43
C PRO A 234 -18.42 -8.88 19.41
N ALA A 235 -19.54 -8.15 19.47
CA ALA A 235 -20.65 -8.32 18.52
C ALA A 235 -20.24 -7.90 17.10
N ALA A 236 -19.47 -6.82 16.96
CA ALA A 236 -18.95 -6.37 15.67
C ALA A 236 -17.97 -7.39 15.05
N ILE A 237 -17.06 -7.97 15.84
CA ILE A 237 -16.16 -9.02 15.36
C ILE A 237 -16.94 -10.26 14.89
N LYS A 238 -17.96 -10.68 15.67
CA LYS A 238 -18.85 -11.76 15.26
C LYS A 238 -19.57 -11.43 13.95
N LEU A 239 -20.05 -10.20 13.78
CA LEU A 239 -20.72 -9.76 12.57
C LEU A 239 -19.79 -9.78 11.34
N VAL A 240 -18.50 -9.45 11.52
CA VAL A 240 -17.47 -9.56 10.48
C VAL A 240 -17.31 -11.02 10.04
N ILE A 241 -17.18 -11.94 11.01
CA ILE A 241 -16.98 -13.37 10.72
C ILE A 241 -18.23 -13.96 10.07
N ASP A 242 -19.41 -13.75 10.67
CA ASP A 242 -20.67 -14.27 10.17
C ASP A 242 -21.01 -13.71 8.78
N GLY A 243 -20.79 -12.41 8.58
CA GLY A 243 -21.05 -11.74 7.30
C GLY A 243 -20.14 -12.20 6.17
N ALA A 244 -18.93 -12.71 6.48
CA ALA A 244 -18.01 -13.20 5.49
C ALA A 244 -18.38 -14.56 4.89
N PHE A 245 -19.07 -15.40 5.65
CA PHE A 245 -19.39 -16.79 5.27
C PHE A 245 -20.87 -17.09 5.11
N ASN A 246 -21.75 -16.33 5.77
CA ASN A 246 -23.19 -16.56 5.71
C ASN A 246 -23.93 -15.59 4.77
N GLY A 247 -23.23 -14.57 4.27
CA GLY A 247 -23.83 -13.45 3.55
C GLY A 247 -24.75 -12.64 4.49
N THR A 248 -24.75 -11.33 4.39
CA THR A 248 -25.76 -10.56 5.11
C THR A 248 -27.08 -10.72 4.37
N ALA A 249 -28.00 -11.50 4.94
CA ALA A 249 -29.39 -11.64 4.48
C ALA A 249 -30.20 -10.32 4.56
N VAL A 250 -29.52 -9.18 4.74
CA VAL A 250 -30.10 -7.85 4.95
C VAL A 250 -30.78 -7.28 3.70
N ALA A 251 -30.62 -7.90 2.55
CA ALA A 251 -31.21 -7.40 1.31
C ALA A 251 -31.90 -8.48 0.48
N GLY A 252 -32.66 -9.41 1.07
CA GLY A 252 -33.62 -10.24 0.31
C GLY A 252 -33.08 -10.99 -0.92
N GLY A 253 -31.75 -11.14 -1.05
CA GLY A 253 -31.08 -11.78 -2.16
C GLY A 253 -30.38 -13.08 -1.71
N PHE A 254 -30.09 -13.96 -2.65
CA PHE A 254 -29.42 -15.26 -2.42
C PHE A 254 -28.15 -15.08 -1.58
N ALA A 255 -28.00 -15.85 -0.50
CA ALA A 255 -26.87 -15.82 0.42
C ALA A 255 -25.50 -15.92 -0.31
N GLY A 256 -25.41 -16.70 -1.38
CA GLY A 256 -24.19 -16.84 -2.20
C GLY A 256 -23.78 -15.57 -2.94
N ALA A 257 -24.70 -14.73 -3.36
CA ALA A 257 -24.39 -13.44 -4.00
C ALA A 257 -23.79 -12.46 -2.97
N GLY A 258 -24.27 -12.48 -1.72
CA GLY A 258 -23.76 -11.65 -0.64
C GLY A 258 -22.31 -12.01 -0.26
N ILE A 259 -21.98 -13.31 -0.16
CA ILE A 259 -20.62 -13.80 0.11
C ILE A 259 -19.65 -13.39 -1.00
N MET A 260 -20.06 -13.58 -2.27
CA MET A 260 -19.23 -13.21 -3.41
C MET A 260 -18.96 -11.71 -3.45
N LEU A 261 -19.95 -10.89 -3.12
CA LEU A 261 -19.81 -9.43 -3.07
C LEU A 261 -18.91 -8.99 -1.91
N ALA A 262 -19.05 -9.59 -0.72
CA ALA A 262 -18.18 -9.34 0.41
C ALA A 262 -16.72 -9.69 0.09
N MET A 263 -16.49 -10.87 -0.51
CA MET A 263 -15.18 -11.34 -0.93
C MET A 263 -14.57 -10.39 -1.96
N ARG A 264 -15.30 -10.10 -3.05
CA ARG A 264 -14.81 -9.21 -4.12
C ARG A 264 -14.49 -7.82 -3.59
N SER A 265 -15.40 -7.22 -2.81
CA SER A 265 -15.23 -5.87 -2.28
C SER A 265 -14.06 -5.81 -1.28
N GLY A 266 -13.96 -6.79 -0.39
CA GLY A 266 -12.89 -6.87 0.60
C GLY A 266 -11.52 -7.06 -0.03
N ILE A 267 -11.38 -8.01 -0.95
CA ILE A 267 -10.11 -8.29 -1.64
C ILE A 267 -9.70 -7.09 -2.51
N ALA A 268 -10.59 -6.58 -3.37
CA ALA A 268 -10.27 -5.50 -4.28
C ALA A 268 -9.86 -4.22 -3.53
N ARG A 269 -10.62 -3.80 -2.51
CA ARG A 269 -10.31 -2.59 -1.73
C ARG A 269 -9.14 -2.80 -0.76
N GLY A 270 -8.92 -4.00 -0.26
CA GLY A 270 -7.71 -4.36 0.51
C GLY A 270 -6.45 -4.23 -0.34
N ILE A 271 -6.44 -4.79 -1.54
CA ILE A 271 -5.31 -4.71 -2.47
C ILE A 271 -5.12 -3.28 -2.99
N TYR A 272 -6.19 -2.57 -3.27
CA TYR A 272 -6.13 -1.14 -3.64
C TYR A 272 -5.44 -0.31 -2.55
N SER A 273 -5.67 -0.62 -1.27
CA SER A 273 -5.04 0.06 -0.13
C SER A 273 -3.58 -0.32 0.02
N ASN A 274 -3.25 -1.61 0.19
CA ASN A 274 -1.89 -2.06 0.53
C ASN A 274 -0.98 -2.30 -0.68
N GLU A 275 -1.51 -2.29 -1.89
CA GLU A 275 -0.78 -2.47 -3.16
C GLU A 275 0.02 -3.78 -3.27
N SER A 276 -0.31 -4.83 -2.50
CA SER A 276 0.40 -6.11 -2.56
C SER A 276 0.11 -6.84 -3.87
N GLY A 277 1.15 -7.10 -4.65
CA GLY A 277 1.03 -7.72 -5.97
C GLY A 277 0.82 -6.74 -7.11
N LEU A 278 0.64 -5.43 -6.85
CA LEU A 278 0.57 -4.42 -7.90
C LEU A 278 1.96 -4.08 -8.47
N GLY A 279 3.04 -4.29 -7.72
CA GLY A 279 4.41 -4.02 -8.18
C GLY A 279 4.86 -2.57 -8.01
N SER A 280 4.11 -1.71 -7.35
CA SER A 280 4.44 -0.31 -7.11
C SER A 280 5.52 -0.15 -6.03
N ALA A 281 5.31 -0.72 -4.85
CA ALA A 281 6.23 -0.59 -3.72
C ALA A 281 7.67 -1.12 -3.97
N PRO A 282 7.92 -2.19 -4.75
CA PRO A 282 9.28 -2.60 -5.08
C PRO A 282 10.10 -1.53 -5.79
N ILE A 283 9.47 -0.55 -6.44
CA ILE A 283 10.16 0.57 -7.11
C ILE A 283 10.99 1.38 -6.10
N VAL A 284 10.41 1.72 -4.94
CA VAL A 284 11.15 2.44 -3.90
C VAL A 284 11.96 1.50 -3.01
N ALA A 285 11.54 0.25 -2.85
CA ALA A 285 12.30 -0.74 -2.10
C ALA A 285 13.70 -1.00 -2.71
N ALA A 286 13.82 -0.90 -4.02
CA ALA A 286 15.10 -1.00 -4.72
C ALA A 286 16.11 0.10 -4.32
N ALA A 287 15.62 1.30 -3.96
CA ALA A 287 16.46 2.41 -3.55
C ALA A 287 16.93 2.34 -2.08
N ALA A 288 16.48 1.32 -1.31
CA ALA A 288 16.87 1.17 0.08
C ALA A 288 18.35 0.76 0.24
N LYS A 289 19.02 1.40 1.20
CA LYS A 289 20.41 1.08 1.58
C LYS A 289 20.45 -0.23 2.34
N THR A 290 20.66 -1.33 1.64
CA THR A 290 20.82 -2.67 2.23
C THR A 290 21.75 -3.54 1.41
N LYS A 291 22.40 -4.48 2.08
CA LYS A 291 23.22 -5.52 1.45
C LYS A 291 22.43 -6.79 1.13
N TRP A 292 21.30 -6.97 1.82
CA TRP A 292 20.55 -8.21 1.77
C TRP A 292 19.14 -8.00 1.20
N PRO A 293 18.84 -8.60 0.04
CA PRO A 293 17.50 -8.56 -0.55
C PRO A 293 16.39 -8.95 0.43
N ALA A 294 16.61 -10.04 1.19
CA ALA A 294 15.64 -10.52 2.16
C ALA A 294 15.42 -9.59 3.36
N GLU A 295 16.40 -8.77 3.75
CA GLU A 295 16.25 -7.75 4.79
C GLU A 295 15.24 -6.69 4.36
N GLN A 296 15.39 -6.18 3.14
CA GLN A 296 14.43 -5.22 2.59
C GLN A 296 13.06 -5.87 2.34
N GLY A 297 13.02 -7.13 1.94
CA GLY A 297 11.75 -7.89 1.86
C GLY A 297 11.00 -7.92 3.19
N LEU A 298 11.71 -8.20 4.31
CA LEU A 298 11.13 -8.17 5.66
C LEU A 298 10.59 -6.78 6.02
N VAL A 299 11.34 -5.71 5.71
CA VAL A 299 10.86 -4.35 5.94
C VAL A 299 9.64 -4.05 5.07
N SER A 300 9.67 -4.40 3.78
CA SER A 300 8.58 -4.12 2.84
C SER A 300 7.27 -4.80 3.24
N MET A 301 7.30 -6.05 3.75
CA MET A 301 6.07 -6.74 4.14
C MET A 301 5.35 -6.08 5.32
N THR A 302 6.08 -5.33 6.18
CA THR A 302 5.46 -4.59 7.28
C THR A 302 4.58 -3.45 6.79
N GLY A 303 4.78 -2.98 5.57
CA GLY A 303 3.91 -1.99 4.94
C GLY A 303 2.48 -2.51 4.84
N THR A 304 2.27 -3.71 4.31
CA THR A 304 0.93 -4.35 4.23
C THR A 304 0.32 -4.60 5.62
N PHE A 305 1.15 -4.99 6.59
CA PHE A 305 0.71 -5.18 7.97
C PHE A 305 0.21 -3.87 8.58
N ILE A 306 0.97 -2.78 8.47
CA ILE A 306 0.60 -1.47 9.01
C ILE A 306 -0.63 -0.91 8.28
N ASP A 307 -0.62 -0.94 6.96
CA ASP A 307 -1.69 -0.39 6.13
C ASP A 307 -3.03 -1.08 6.38
N THR A 308 -3.07 -2.40 6.26
CA THR A 308 -4.35 -3.13 6.23
C THR A 308 -4.67 -3.79 7.55
N ILE A 309 -3.73 -4.54 8.16
CA ILE A 309 -4.02 -5.24 9.42
C ILE A 309 -4.20 -4.25 10.56
N ILE A 310 -3.52 -3.08 10.53
CA ILE A 310 -3.72 -2.04 11.54
C ILE A 310 -4.73 -1.00 11.04
N ILE A 311 -4.37 -0.16 10.06
CA ILE A 311 -5.14 1.06 9.73
C ILE A 311 -6.52 0.72 9.14
N CYS A 312 -6.61 -0.17 8.13
CA CYS A 312 -7.92 -0.55 7.56
C CYS A 312 -8.81 -1.27 8.58
N THR A 313 -8.22 -2.10 9.46
CA THR A 313 -8.98 -2.75 10.54
C THR A 313 -9.58 -1.73 11.50
N MET A 314 -8.80 -0.73 11.91
CA MET A 314 -9.27 0.34 12.78
C MET A 314 -10.44 1.11 12.16
N THR A 315 -10.31 1.48 10.88
CA THR A 315 -11.39 2.15 10.12
C THR A 315 -12.63 1.26 10.05
N GLY A 316 -12.45 0.01 9.62
CA GLY A 316 -13.56 -0.92 9.39
C GLY A 316 -14.32 -1.24 10.67
N LEU A 317 -13.62 -1.53 11.76
CA LEU A 317 -14.25 -1.77 13.05
C LEU A 317 -14.97 -0.52 13.57
N SER A 318 -14.39 0.68 13.42
CA SER A 318 -15.06 1.94 13.82
C SER A 318 -16.39 2.14 13.08
N ILE A 319 -16.43 1.83 11.78
CA ILE A 319 -17.67 1.89 10.97
C ILE A 319 -18.69 0.85 11.43
N ILE A 320 -18.24 -0.37 11.76
CA ILE A 320 -19.15 -1.46 12.14
C ILE A 320 -19.71 -1.26 13.54
N VAL A 321 -18.89 -0.90 14.54
CA VAL A 321 -19.35 -0.71 15.93
C VAL A 321 -20.32 0.46 16.08
N SER A 322 -20.15 1.52 15.25
CA SER A 322 -21.03 2.68 15.26
C SER A 322 -22.40 2.43 14.62
N GLY A 323 -22.55 1.33 13.86
CA GLY A 323 -23.76 1.06 13.08
C GLY A 323 -23.96 1.95 11.86
N ALA A 324 -23.06 2.88 11.56
CA ALA A 324 -23.18 3.85 10.46
C ALA A 324 -23.32 3.20 9.07
N TRP A 325 -22.76 2.00 8.90
CA TRP A 325 -22.81 1.24 7.64
C TRP A 325 -24.23 0.83 7.19
N THR A 326 -25.21 0.83 8.10
CA THR A 326 -26.61 0.47 7.79
C THR A 326 -27.39 1.60 7.09
N GLY A 327 -26.90 2.86 7.19
CA GLY A 327 -27.52 4.02 6.52
C GLY A 327 -27.13 4.14 5.03
N ASP A 328 -27.47 5.24 4.39
CA ASP A 328 -27.24 5.47 2.95
C ASP A 328 -25.88 6.08 2.62
N LEU A 329 -25.09 6.46 3.62
CA LEU A 329 -23.79 7.08 3.43
C LEU A 329 -22.77 6.09 2.84
N ASN A 330 -21.78 6.62 2.11
CA ASN A 330 -20.68 5.87 1.52
C ASN A 330 -19.37 6.67 1.60
N GLY A 331 -18.24 5.97 1.38
CA GLY A 331 -16.92 6.60 1.30
C GLY A 331 -16.54 7.41 2.54
N ALA A 332 -15.98 8.60 2.33
CA ALA A 332 -15.53 9.48 3.41
C ALA A 332 -16.65 9.89 4.37
N ALA A 333 -17.84 10.17 3.85
CA ALA A 333 -19.01 10.56 4.65
C ALA A 333 -19.46 9.45 5.62
N LEU A 334 -19.36 8.18 5.19
CA LEU A 334 -19.63 7.03 6.05
C LEU A 334 -18.64 6.94 7.21
N THR A 335 -17.36 7.11 6.92
CA THR A 335 -16.32 7.10 7.96
C THR A 335 -16.47 8.29 8.90
N GLU A 336 -16.80 9.48 8.39
CA GLU A 336 -17.07 10.67 9.20
C GLU A 336 -18.26 10.44 10.14
N ALA A 337 -19.35 9.87 9.65
CA ALA A 337 -20.52 9.55 10.47
C ALA A 337 -20.16 8.57 11.61
N ALA A 338 -19.32 7.57 11.32
CA ALA A 338 -18.85 6.63 12.34
C ALA A 338 -18.07 7.32 13.45
N PHE A 339 -17.18 8.27 13.12
CA PHE A 339 -16.44 9.04 14.11
C PHE A 339 -17.32 10.06 14.83
N ALA A 340 -18.22 10.72 14.10
CA ALA A 340 -19.13 11.72 14.66
C ALA A 340 -20.11 11.12 15.67
N SER A 341 -20.45 9.83 15.56
CA SER A 341 -21.31 9.14 16.52
C SER A 341 -20.69 9.04 17.91
N ALA A 342 -19.34 9.00 18.00
CA ALA A 342 -18.60 9.00 19.28
C ALA A 342 -18.14 10.41 19.66
N PHE A 343 -17.62 11.16 18.70
CA PHE A 343 -16.95 12.46 18.94
C PHE A 343 -17.37 13.53 17.91
N PRO A 344 -18.64 14.02 17.96
CA PRO A 344 -19.19 14.91 16.93
C PRO A 344 -18.39 16.21 16.75
N ALA A 345 -17.80 16.76 17.83
CA ALA A 345 -17.07 18.01 17.79
C ALA A 345 -15.73 17.94 17.04
N VAL A 346 -15.09 16.76 17.01
CA VAL A 346 -13.74 16.61 16.46
C VAL A 346 -13.68 15.73 15.22
N ALA A 347 -14.69 14.92 14.95
CA ALA A 347 -14.73 13.96 13.85
C ALA A 347 -14.37 14.59 12.51
N LYS A 348 -15.01 15.70 12.18
CA LYS A 348 -14.81 16.48 10.96
C LYS A 348 -13.33 16.88 10.79
N TYR A 349 -12.69 17.41 11.83
CA TYR A 349 -11.30 17.89 11.75
C TYR A 349 -10.32 16.73 11.62
N VAL A 350 -10.53 15.66 12.38
CA VAL A 350 -9.67 14.46 12.35
C VAL A 350 -9.76 13.77 11.00
N LEU A 351 -10.97 13.60 10.46
CA LEU A 351 -11.17 12.92 9.17
C LEU A 351 -10.66 13.77 8.01
N THR A 352 -11.00 15.06 7.98
CA THR A 352 -10.52 15.95 6.93
C THR A 352 -9.00 16.08 6.97
N GLY A 353 -8.42 16.33 8.14
CA GLY A 353 -6.96 16.40 8.32
C GLY A 353 -6.27 15.08 7.95
N GLY A 354 -6.80 13.95 8.41
CA GLY A 354 -6.29 12.63 8.07
C GLY A 354 -6.33 12.36 6.57
N LEU A 355 -7.48 12.58 5.93
CA LEU A 355 -7.64 12.34 4.49
C LEU A 355 -6.74 13.24 3.65
N VAL A 356 -6.60 14.52 4.02
CA VAL A 356 -5.71 15.47 3.34
C VAL A 356 -4.25 15.01 3.43
N LEU A 357 -3.78 14.62 4.62
CA LEU A 357 -2.41 14.14 4.80
C LEU A 357 -2.18 12.81 4.06
N PHE A 358 -3.11 11.86 4.17
CA PHE A 358 -3.03 10.56 3.52
C PHE A 358 -3.00 10.72 1.99
N ALA A 359 -3.92 11.49 1.43
CA ALA A 359 -3.97 11.70 -0.01
C ALA A 359 -2.78 12.52 -0.53
N PHE A 360 -2.31 13.54 0.21
CA PHE A 360 -1.11 14.30 -0.14
C PHE A 360 0.13 13.39 -0.20
N THR A 361 0.32 12.54 0.81
CA THR A 361 1.47 11.62 0.82
C THR A 361 1.38 10.60 -0.32
N THR A 362 0.17 10.16 -0.69
CA THR A 362 -0.05 9.27 -1.84
C THR A 362 0.37 9.94 -3.15
N ILE A 363 0.02 11.21 -3.37
CA ILE A 363 0.44 11.96 -4.55
C ILE A 363 1.97 12.00 -4.67
N ILE A 364 2.68 12.36 -3.60
CA ILE A 364 4.15 12.45 -3.65
C ILE A 364 4.83 11.08 -3.78
N GLY A 365 4.29 10.03 -3.17
CA GLY A 365 4.79 8.67 -3.29
C GLY A 365 4.65 8.12 -4.71
N TRP A 366 3.47 8.24 -5.30
CA TRP A 366 3.19 7.80 -6.67
C TRP A 366 3.93 8.61 -7.73
N SER A 367 4.26 9.88 -7.47
CA SER A 367 5.09 10.67 -8.39
C SER A 367 6.43 10.00 -8.66
N TYR A 368 7.06 9.42 -7.62
CA TYR A 368 8.32 8.69 -7.76
C TYR A 368 8.13 7.35 -8.51
N TYR A 369 7.04 6.62 -8.26
CA TYR A 369 6.78 5.37 -8.96
C TYR A 369 6.63 5.56 -10.47
N GLY A 370 5.83 6.55 -10.86
CA GLY A 370 5.66 6.89 -12.26
C GLY A 370 6.94 7.45 -12.90
N GLU A 371 7.74 8.24 -12.16
CA GLU A 371 9.05 8.73 -12.60
C GLU A 371 9.98 7.58 -12.97
N ARG A 372 10.10 6.56 -12.11
CA ARG A 372 10.96 5.40 -12.38
C ARG A 372 10.43 4.54 -13.55
N CYS A 373 9.12 4.44 -13.69
CA CYS A 373 8.51 3.77 -14.86
C CYS A 373 8.78 4.57 -16.16
N ALA A 374 8.65 5.89 -16.14
CA ALA A 374 8.95 6.75 -17.28
C ALA A 374 10.45 6.69 -17.65
N GLU A 375 11.32 6.72 -16.65
CA GLU A 375 12.76 6.57 -16.86
C GLU A 375 13.13 5.25 -17.55
N TYR A 376 12.51 4.13 -17.13
CA TYR A 376 12.72 2.85 -17.80
C TYR A 376 12.32 2.89 -19.30
N LEU A 377 11.25 3.63 -19.64
CA LEU A 377 10.75 3.73 -21.01
C LEU A 377 11.55 4.70 -21.88
N PHE A 378 11.97 5.85 -21.33
CA PHE A 378 12.48 6.99 -22.09
C PHE A 378 13.88 7.46 -21.67
N GLY A 379 14.49 6.81 -20.65
CA GLY A 379 15.79 7.16 -20.10
C GLY A 379 15.75 8.36 -19.15
N VAL A 380 16.87 8.69 -18.54
CA VAL A 380 17.01 9.69 -17.47
C VAL A 380 16.55 11.09 -17.87
N LYS A 381 16.68 11.45 -19.16
CA LYS A 381 16.31 12.77 -19.66
C LYS A 381 14.83 13.10 -19.51
N CYS A 382 13.96 12.09 -19.36
CA CYS A 382 12.52 12.30 -19.19
C CYS A 382 12.13 12.69 -17.75
N ILE A 383 13.01 12.56 -16.76
CA ILE A 383 12.68 12.77 -15.33
C ILE A 383 12.11 14.17 -15.09
N MET A 384 12.81 15.22 -15.53
CA MET A 384 12.33 16.58 -15.27
C MET A 384 11.05 16.92 -16.07
N PRO A 385 10.94 16.61 -17.37
CA PRO A 385 9.68 16.71 -18.10
C PRO A 385 8.52 15.97 -17.42
N TYR A 386 8.77 14.75 -16.92
CA TYR A 386 7.78 13.98 -16.20
C TYR A 386 7.30 14.69 -14.93
N ARG A 387 8.23 15.19 -14.09
CA ARG A 387 7.88 15.94 -12.86
C ARG A 387 7.02 17.14 -13.16
N ILE A 388 7.40 17.94 -14.17
CA ILE A 388 6.62 19.11 -14.58
C ILE A 388 5.22 18.70 -15.07
N GLY A 389 5.13 17.70 -15.93
CA GLY A 389 3.86 17.15 -16.39
C GLY A 389 2.98 16.64 -15.26
N TYR A 390 3.57 15.94 -14.30
CA TYR A 390 2.86 15.44 -13.11
C TYR A 390 2.29 16.59 -12.25
N ILE A 391 3.07 17.66 -12.01
CA ILE A 391 2.62 18.85 -11.27
C ILE A 391 1.42 19.51 -11.99
N ILE A 392 1.48 19.62 -13.31
CA ILE A 392 0.38 20.15 -14.10
C ILE A 392 -0.88 19.28 -13.95
N LEU A 393 -0.73 17.95 -13.99
CA LEU A 393 -1.84 17.01 -13.81
C LEU A 393 -2.46 17.12 -12.43
N VAL A 394 -1.66 17.34 -11.37
CA VAL A 394 -2.20 17.60 -10.02
C VAL A 394 -3.12 18.84 -10.04
N GLY A 395 -2.70 19.93 -10.67
CA GLY A 395 -3.53 21.13 -10.81
C GLY A 395 -4.79 20.93 -11.65
N LEU A 396 -4.72 20.06 -12.66
CA LEU A 396 -5.86 19.76 -13.54
C LEU A 396 -6.85 18.75 -12.93
N GLY A 397 -6.47 18.01 -11.89
CA GLY A 397 -7.30 16.96 -11.29
C GLY A 397 -8.67 17.45 -10.79
N VAL A 398 -8.80 18.71 -10.41
CA VAL A 398 -10.06 19.31 -9.95
C VAL A 398 -11.12 19.46 -11.05
N PHE A 399 -10.71 19.47 -12.32
CA PHE A 399 -11.64 19.68 -13.46
C PHE A 399 -12.27 18.37 -13.97
N LEU A 400 -11.86 17.21 -13.46
CA LEU A 400 -12.29 15.93 -13.97
C LEU A 400 -13.46 15.33 -13.18
N LYS A 401 -14.34 14.58 -13.87
CA LYS A 401 -15.50 13.94 -13.26
C LYS A 401 -15.08 12.73 -12.42
N LEU A 402 -15.51 12.68 -11.19
CA LEU A 402 -15.14 11.70 -10.16
C LEU A 402 -15.33 10.24 -10.60
N GLU A 403 -16.51 9.89 -11.11
CA GLU A 403 -16.82 8.50 -11.47
C GLU A 403 -15.87 7.89 -12.51
N MET A 404 -15.55 8.66 -13.56
CA MET A 404 -14.62 8.20 -14.60
C MET A 404 -13.21 8.00 -14.07
N ILE A 405 -12.78 8.89 -13.17
CA ILE A 405 -11.43 8.85 -12.58
C ILE A 405 -11.24 7.54 -11.80
N TRP A 406 -12.20 7.17 -10.95
CA TRP A 406 -12.12 5.98 -10.13
C TRP A 406 -12.10 4.70 -10.97
N ILE A 407 -12.94 4.60 -12.00
CA ILE A 407 -12.99 3.43 -12.88
C ILE A 407 -11.67 3.28 -13.67
N ILE A 408 -11.15 4.37 -14.22
CA ILE A 408 -9.86 4.34 -14.93
C ILE A 408 -8.73 3.96 -13.98
N ALA A 409 -8.72 4.49 -12.76
CA ALA A 409 -7.73 4.16 -11.74
C ALA A 409 -7.75 2.65 -11.41
N ASP A 410 -8.92 2.09 -11.19
CA ASP A 410 -9.09 0.66 -10.91
C ASP A 410 -8.61 -0.19 -12.10
N ILE A 411 -9.00 0.15 -13.33
CA ILE A 411 -8.57 -0.56 -14.56
C ILE A 411 -7.05 -0.58 -14.68
N VAL A 412 -6.37 0.57 -14.61
CA VAL A 412 -4.92 0.64 -14.83
C VAL A 412 -4.13 -0.02 -13.70
N ASN A 413 -4.62 0.05 -12.46
CA ASN A 413 -4.06 -0.69 -11.32
C ASN A 413 -4.13 -2.21 -11.55
N GLY A 414 -5.28 -2.72 -11.96
CA GLY A 414 -5.46 -4.15 -12.23
C GLY A 414 -4.56 -4.64 -13.37
N LEU A 415 -4.45 -3.86 -14.45
CA LEU A 415 -3.56 -4.19 -15.58
C LEU A 415 -2.08 -4.15 -15.19
N MET A 416 -1.66 -3.26 -14.30
CA MET A 416 -0.30 -3.18 -13.79
C MET A 416 0.08 -4.41 -12.97
N ALA A 417 -0.86 -5.01 -12.24
CA ALA A 417 -0.61 -6.18 -11.41
C ALA A 417 -0.21 -7.41 -12.21
N ILE A 418 -0.79 -7.62 -13.39
CA ILE A 418 -0.61 -8.86 -14.20
C ILE A 418 0.87 -9.13 -14.53
N PRO A 419 1.64 -8.19 -15.13
CA PRO A 419 3.06 -8.40 -15.41
C PRO A 419 3.87 -8.71 -14.14
N ASN A 420 3.58 -8.03 -13.06
CA ASN A 420 4.25 -8.23 -11.78
C ASN A 420 4.01 -9.64 -11.20
N LEU A 421 2.76 -10.10 -11.18
CA LEU A 421 2.41 -11.42 -10.65
C LEU A 421 3.02 -12.55 -11.47
N ILE A 422 3.06 -12.41 -12.80
CA ILE A 422 3.76 -13.35 -13.68
C ILE A 422 5.25 -13.45 -13.30
N ALA A 423 5.89 -12.31 -13.05
CA ALA A 423 7.29 -12.28 -12.64
C ALA A 423 7.51 -12.90 -11.25
N LEU A 424 6.65 -12.62 -10.29
CA LEU A 424 6.73 -13.21 -8.95
C LEU A 424 6.61 -14.73 -9.00
N LEU A 425 5.68 -15.27 -9.79
CA LEU A 425 5.53 -16.70 -9.98
C LEU A 425 6.78 -17.30 -10.59
N GLY A 426 7.29 -16.71 -11.69
CA GLY A 426 8.47 -17.17 -12.40
C GLY A 426 9.76 -17.10 -11.58
N LEU A 427 9.90 -16.08 -10.75
CA LEU A 427 11.08 -15.83 -9.92
C LEU A 427 10.93 -16.31 -8.46
N SER A 428 9.87 -17.04 -8.15
CA SER A 428 9.62 -17.53 -6.79
C SER A 428 10.74 -18.40 -6.23
N GLY A 429 11.47 -19.12 -7.07
CA GLY A 429 12.68 -19.88 -6.70
C GLY A 429 13.84 -18.97 -6.25
N VAL A 430 14.01 -17.82 -6.91
CA VAL A 430 15.03 -16.84 -6.55
C VAL A 430 14.71 -16.23 -5.19
N VAL A 431 13.44 -15.89 -4.93
CA VAL A 431 13.02 -15.37 -3.62
C VAL A 431 13.35 -16.35 -2.51
N VAL A 432 13.04 -17.65 -2.68
CA VAL A 432 13.35 -18.69 -1.70
C VAL A 432 14.87 -18.83 -1.48
N ALA A 433 15.66 -18.80 -2.54
CA ALA A 433 17.13 -18.91 -2.44
C ALA A 433 17.74 -17.72 -1.67
N GLU A 434 17.37 -16.48 -2.00
CA GLU A 434 17.85 -15.28 -1.31
C GLU A 434 17.40 -15.26 0.17
N THR A 435 16.21 -15.76 0.46
CA THR A 435 15.70 -15.88 1.82
C THR A 435 16.55 -16.86 2.63
N LYS A 436 16.84 -18.04 2.10
CA LYS A 436 17.69 -19.05 2.76
C LYS A 436 19.10 -18.49 3.02
N LEU A 437 19.74 -17.90 2.02
CA LEU A 437 21.07 -17.32 2.17
C LEU A 437 21.14 -16.27 3.28
N TYR A 438 20.12 -15.41 3.38
CA TYR A 438 20.06 -14.39 4.42
C TYR A 438 19.92 -15.00 5.82
N PHE A 439 19.01 -15.98 6.02
CA PHE A 439 18.79 -16.56 7.34
C PHE A 439 19.97 -17.44 7.77
N GLU A 440 20.60 -18.19 6.89
CA GLU A 440 21.82 -18.96 7.19
C GLU A 440 22.97 -18.04 7.63
N HIS A 441 23.16 -16.91 6.95
CA HIS A 441 24.14 -15.90 7.35
C HIS A 441 23.80 -15.31 8.71
N TRP A 442 22.52 -14.95 8.93
CA TRP A 442 22.06 -14.35 10.18
C TRP A 442 22.27 -15.30 11.38
N GLU A 443 21.98 -16.58 11.23
CA GLU A 443 22.17 -17.60 12.26
C GLU A 443 23.65 -17.76 12.61
N LYS A 444 24.53 -17.82 11.62
CA LYS A 444 25.99 -17.88 11.83
C LYS A 444 26.52 -16.67 12.60
N VAL A 445 26.05 -15.49 12.29
CA VAL A 445 26.46 -14.25 12.99
C VAL A 445 25.90 -14.22 14.42
N HIS A 446 24.68 -14.69 14.63
CA HIS A 446 24.06 -14.70 15.96
C HIS A 446 24.71 -15.72 16.90
N SER A 447 24.96 -16.94 16.44
CA SER A 447 25.65 -17.98 17.22
C SER A 447 27.05 -17.52 17.62
N ARG A 448 27.80 -16.91 16.70
CA ARG A 448 29.14 -16.37 16.99
C ARG A 448 29.10 -15.24 18.03
N ARG A 449 28.09 -14.37 17.98
CA ARG A 449 27.93 -13.30 18.98
C ARG A 449 27.61 -13.86 20.36
N LYS A 450 26.76 -14.89 20.42
CA LYS A 450 26.41 -15.56 21.69
C LYS A 450 27.65 -16.19 22.31
N GLN A 451 28.45 -16.94 21.55
CA GLN A 451 29.72 -17.50 22.02
C GLN A 451 30.71 -16.46 22.54
N LEU A 452 30.81 -15.31 21.82
CA LEU A 452 31.70 -14.21 22.27
C LEU A 452 31.18 -13.52 23.53
N ALA A 453 29.87 -13.49 23.76
CA ALA A 453 29.28 -12.95 24.99
C ALA A 453 29.55 -13.89 26.19
N GLU A 454 29.36 -15.20 25.99
CA GLU A 454 29.66 -16.24 27.00
C GLU A 454 31.14 -16.18 27.42
N ILE A 455 32.07 -16.13 26.45
CA ILE A 455 33.52 -16.01 26.73
C ILE A 455 33.83 -14.72 27.52
N ARG A 456 33.17 -13.62 27.24
CA ARG A 456 33.37 -12.36 27.97
C ARG A 456 32.85 -12.41 29.41
N GLU A 457 31.74 -13.10 29.65
CA GLU A 457 31.20 -13.32 30.99
C GLU A 457 32.14 -14.22 31.80
N ASP A 458 32.66 -15.30 31.22
CA ASP A 458 33.60 -16.20 31.88
C ASP A 458 34.90 -15.46 32.28
N LEU A 459 35.47 -14.66 31.35
CA LEU A 459 36.67 -13.86 31.64
C LEU A 459 36.41 -12.75 32.70
N ALA A 460 35.20 -12.24 32.79
CA ALA A 460 34.84 -11.24 33.82
C ALA A 460 34.66 -11.90 35.20
N THR A 461 34.23 -13.16 35.25
CA THR A 461 34.10 -13.93 36.50
C THR A 461 35.44 -14.47 37.02
N GLU A 462 36.39 -14.77 36.14
CA GLU A 462 37.77 -15.19 36.53
C GLU A 462 38.65 -14.03 37.04
N ASN A 463 38.29 -12.76 36.74
CA ASN A 463 39.03 -11.57 37.17
C ASN A 463 38.48 -10.91 38.44
N ASN A 464 37.42 -11.46 39.06
CA ASN A 464 36.85 -11.06 40.37
C ASN A 464 37.11 -12.12 41.41
#